data_d4bca1c3cbc8d6ba56105c2857acd90c
#
_entry.id   d4bca1c3cbc8d6ba56105c2857acd90c
#
_cell.length_a   1.000
_cell.length_b   1.000
_cell.length_c   1.000
_cell.angle_alpha   90.00
_cell.angle_beta   90.00
_cell.angle_gamma   90.00
#
_symmetry.space_group_name_H-M   'P 1'
#
loop_
_entity.id
_entity.type
_entity.pdbx_description
1 polymer ?
#
loop_
_entity_poly.entity_id
_entity_poly.type
_entity_poly.pdbx_seq_one_letter_code
_entity_poly.pdbx_strand_id
1 'polypeptide(L)'
;MGVVLGIDVGGSTTKIVGFRADSDGRPSTLIAPQFVRATDPITSIYGALGKYTLQNVLSLDDIDRVMMTGVGSSYVEEPIYSLRCVSVPEFDSVGIGGLYLSGLEEAIVVSLGTGTAIIHAKRITRGNCKIEYMGGTGVGGGTLIGLSKKMLGIDTVEH
;
A
#
# COMPACT_ATOMS: atom_id res chain seq x y z
N MET A 1 -22.42 3.17 -6.00
CA MET A 1 -21.38 3.32 -4.96
C MET A 1 -20.18 2.52 -5.42
N GLY A 2 -19.09 3.18 -5.77
CA GLY A 2 -17.90 2.52 -6.29
C GLY A 2 -16.89 2.18 -5.22
N VAL A 3 -15.97 1.31 -5.57
CA VAL A 3 -14.83 0.93 -4.73
C VAL A 3 -13.58 1.63 -5.26
N VAL A 4 -12.83 2.27 -4.37
CA VAL A 4 -11.49 2.76 -4.66
C VAL A 4 -10.49 1.77 -4.07
N LEU A 5 -9.60 1.24 -4.90
CA LEU A 5 -8.54 0.34 -4.46
C LEU A 5 -7.23 1.10 -4.29
N GLY A 6 -6.47 0.76 -3.24
CA GLY A 6 -5.08 1.13 -3.08
C GLY A 6 -4.19 -0.11 -3.23
N ILE A 7 -3.17 -0.03 -4.08
CA ILE A 7 -2.20 -1.10 -4.30
C ILE A 7 -0.79 -0.55 -4.07
N ASP A 8 -0.10 -1.12 -3.08
CA ASP A 8 1.33 -0.90 -2.85
C ASP A 8 2.11 -2.06 -3.43
N VAL A 9 2.84 -1.79 -4.52
CA VAL A 9 3.69 -2.78 -5.20
C VAL A 9 5.11 -2.67 -4.65
N GLY A 10 5.33 -3.30 -3.51
CA GLY A 10 6.65 -3.34 -2.89
C GLY A 10 7.62 -4.31 -3.56
N GLY A 11 8.88 -4.27 -3.15
CA GLY A 11 9.94 -5.13 -3.72
C GLY A 11 9.78 -6.63 -3.45
N SER A 12 9.06 -7.03 -2.41
CA SER A 12 8.86 -8.43 -2.03
C SER A 12 7.40 -8.83 -1.84
N THR A 13 6.52 -7.86 -1.66
CA THR A 13 5.09 -8.08 -1.42
C THR A 13 4.26 -6.99 -2.06
N THR A 14 3.12 -7.37 -2.63
CA THR A 14 2.08 -6.44 -3.06
C THR A 14 0.96 -6.46 -2.03
N LYS A 15 0.58 -5.27 -1.58
CA LYS A 15 -0.51 -5.07 -0.62
C LYS A 15 -1.66 -4.39 -1.32
N ILE A 16 -2.88 -4.81 -1.02
CA ILE A 16 -4.09 -4.25 -1.59
C ILE A 16 -5.12 -3.99 -0.51
N VAL A 17 -5.78 -2.86 -0.60
CA VAL A 17 -6.85 -2.43 0.29
C VAL A 17 -7.93 -1.73 -0.53
N GLY A 18 -9.19 -1.81 -0.09
CA GLY A 18 -10.29 -1.13 -0.76
C GLY A 18 -11.09 -0.27 0.21
N PHE A 19 -11.70 0.76 -0.33
CA PHE A 19 -12.68 1.58 0.35
C PHE A 19 -13.95 1.68 -0.49
N ARG A 20 -15.09 1.46 0.15
CA ARG A 20 -16.37 1.86 -0.45
C ARG A 20 -16.51 3.36 -0.30
N ALA A 21 -16.89 4.03 -1.38
CA ALA A 21 -17.23 5.44 -1.34
C ALA A 21 -18.69 5.63 -0.90
N ASP A 22 -18.95 6.69 -0.11
CA ASP A 22 -20.29 7.16 0.18
C ASP A 22 -20.89 7.94 -1.03
N SER A 23 -22.09 8.51 -0.87
CA SER A 23 -22.73 9.34 -1.89
C SER A 23 -21.91 10.56 -2.30
N ASP A 24 -21.04 11.04 -1.44
CA ASP A 24 -20.18 12.21 -1.66
C ASP A 24 -18.80 11.82 -2.21
N GLY A 25 -18.59 10.51 -2.52
CA GLY A 25 -17.34 9.97 -3.01
C GLY A 25 -16.24 9.85 -1.96
N ARG A 26 -16.59 9.89 -0.66
CA ARG A 26 -15.64 9.78 0.45
C ARG A 26 -15.47 8.32 0.87
N PRO A 27 -14.27 7.94 1.36
CA PRO A 27 -14.08 6.63 1.95
C PRO A 27 -15.01 6.44 3.16
N SER A 28 -15.89 5.46 3.10
CA SER A 28 -16.84 5.17 4.17
C SER A 28 -16.54 3.86 4.90
N THR A 29 -16.25 2.80 4.16
CA THR A 29 -16.01 1.49 4.71
C THR A 29 -14.73 0.89 4.16
N LEU A 30 -13.81 0.52 5.05
CA LEU A 30 -12.59 -0.20 4.72
C LEU A 30 -12.95 -1.64 4.39
N ILE A 31 -12.48 -2.11 3.23
CA ILE A 31 -12.53 -3.53 2.84
C ILE A 31 -11.20 -4.16 3.26
N ALA A 32 -11.27 -5.32 3.91
CA ALA A 32 -10.13 -5.95 4.54
C ALA A 32 -8.87 -5.99 3.64
N PRO A 33 -7.72 -5.52 4.15
CA PRO A 33 -6.49 -5.52 3.37
C PRO A 33 -5.98 -6.95 3.15
N GLN A 34 -5.29 -7.14 2.03
CA GLN A 34 -4.62 -8.39 1.70
C GLN A 34 -3.21 -8.12 1.20
N PHE A 35 -2.38 -9.15 1.25
CA PHE A 35 -1.05 -9.11 0.65
C PHE A 35 -0.78 -10.39 -0.14
N VAL A 36 0.07 -10.24 -1.15
CA VAL A 36 0.53 -11.32 -2.02
C VAL A 36 2.04 -11.23 -2.11
N ARG A 37 2.71 -12.36 -1.95
CA ARG A 37 4.15 -12.48 -2.23
C ARG A 37 4.31 -12.88 -3.69
N ALA A 38 5.03 -12.09 -4.45
CA ALA A 38 5.45 -12.43 -5.80
C ALA A 38 6.77 -11.72 -6.12
N THR A 39 7.54 -12.31 -6.99
CA THR A 39 8.84 -11.77 -7.43
C THR A 39 8.71 -10.88 -8.65
N ASP A 40 7.66 -11.07 -9.45
CA ASP A 40 7.37 -10.26 -10.62
C ASP A 40 6.26 -9.24 -10.31
N PRO A 41 6.52 -7.93 -10.46
CA PRO A 41 5.55 -6.88 -10.14
C PRO A 41 4.22 -7.01 -10.90
N ILE A 42 4.28 -7.30 -12.20
CA ILE A 42 3.07 -7.39 -13.02
C ILE A 42 2.21 -8.57 -12.58
N THR A 43 2.80 -9.76 -12.48
CA THR A 43 2.09 -10.97 -11.97
C THR A 43 1.53 -10.72 -10.57
N SER A 44 2.28 -10.02 -9.72
CA SER A 44 1.86 -9.70 -8.35
C SER A 44 0.62 -8.81 -8.32
N ILE A 45 0.56 -7.80 -9.18
CA ILE A 45 -0.58 -6.88 -9.27
C ILE A 45 -1.83 -7.60 -9.76
N TYR A 46 -1.73 -8.34 -10.87
CA TYR A 46 -2.86 -9.09 -11.41
C TYR A 46 -3.33 -10.17 -10.44
N GLY A 47 -2.39 -10.88 -9.80
CA GLY A 47 -2.70 -11.88 -8.79
C GLY A 47 -3.34 -11.28 -7.53
N ALA A 48 -2.85 -10.14 -7.04
CA ALA A 48 -3.43 -9.44 -5.90
C ALA A 48 -4.85 -8.97 -6.21
N LEU A 49 -5.06 -8.34 -7.37
CA LEU A 49 -6.37 -7.86 -7.78
C LEU A 49 -7.38 -9.00 -7.95
N GLY A 50 -7.01 -10.08 -8.64
CA GLY A 50 -7.88 -11.25 -8.81
C GLY A 50 -8.23 -11.92 -7.49
N LYS A 51 -7.25 -12.11 -6.60
CA LYS A 51 -7.49 -12.65 -5.26
C LYS A 51 -8.39 -11.74 -4.43
N TYR A 52 -8.15 -10.43 -4.48
CA TYR A 52 -8.90 -9.46 -3.70
C TYR A 52 -10.37 -9.37 -4.13
N THR A 53 -10.63 -9.30 -5.43
CA THR A 53 -11.99 -9.25 -5.98
C THR A 53 -12.76 -10.53 -5.65
N LEU A 54 -12.11 -11.68 -5.83
CA LEU A 54 -12.73 -12.98 -5.50
C LEU A 54 -13.11 -13.10 -4.02
N GLN A 55 -12.20 -12.76 -3.11
CA GLN A 55 -12.43 -12.89 -1.66
C GLN A 55 -13.44 -11.90 -1.10
N ASN A 56 -13.57 -10.72 -1.72
CA ASN A 56 -14.49 -9.69 -1.28
C ASN A 56 -15.79 -9.63 -2.11
N VAL A 57 -15.98 -10.60 -3.01
CA VAL A 57 -17.17 -10.72 -3.88
C VAL A 57 -17.40 -9.40 -4.64
N LEU A 58 -16.33 -8.89 -5.26
CA LEU A 58 -16.35 -7.68 -6.08
C LEU A 58 -16.22 -8.07 -7.56
N SER A 59 -16.95 -7.38 -8.42
CA SER A 59 -16.70 -7.37 -9.86
C SER A 59 -15.73 -6.25 -10.23
N LEU A 60 -15.13 -6.31 -11.41
CA LEU A 60 -14.31 -5.20 -11.92
C LEU A 60 -15.14 -3.93 -12.13
N ASP A 61 -16.43 -4.07 -12.44
CA ASP A 61 -17.36 -2.95 -12.63
C ASP A 61 -17.70 -2.22 -11.31
N ASP A 62 -17.45 -2.85 -10.15
CA ASP A 62 -17.60 -2.21 -8.85
C ASP A 62 -16.45 -1.24 -8.55
N ILE A 63 -15.34 -1.31 -9.31
CA ILE A 63 -14.11 -0.58 -9.04
C ILE A 63 -14.07 0.71 -9.87
N ASP A 64 -14.14 1.86 -9.20
CA ASP A 64 -14.07 3.17 -9.85
C ASP A 64 -12.66 3.52 -10.30
N ARG A 65 -11.66 3.21 -9.48
CA ARG A 65 -10.26 3.50 -9.74
C ARG A 65 -9.31 2.70 -8.85
N VAL A 66 -8.07 2.61 -9.31
CA VAL A 66 -6.96 1.98 -8.58
C VAL A 66 -5.89 3.05 -8.32
N MET A 67 -5.58 3.29 -7.05
CA MET A 67 -4.48 4.14 -6.62
C MET A 67 -3.25 3.26 -6.41
N MET A 68 -2.16 3.55 -7.10
CA MET A 68 -0.97 2.70 -7.10
C MET A 68 0.23 3.41 -6.52
N THR A 69 0.98 2.70 -5.70
CA THR A 69 2.22 3.18 -5.10
C THR A 69 3.26 2.05 -4.99
N GLY A 70 4.43 2.37 -4.48
CA GLY A 70 5.55 1.44 -4.33
C GLY A 70 6.44 1.37 -5.57
N VAL A 71 7.66 0.87 -5.39
CA VAL A 71 8.69 0.81 -6.45
C VAL A 71 8.26 0.01 -7.68
N GLY A 72 7.42 -1.01 -7.50
CA GLY A 72 6.92 -1.83 -8.61
C GLY A 72 5.79 -1.19 -9.41
N SER A 73 5.21 -0.08 -8.94
CA SER A 73 4.13 0.60 -9.66
C SER A 73 4.60 1.24 -10.97
N SER A 74 5.88 1.58 -11.08
CA SER A 74 6.50 2.15 -12.28
C SER A 74 6.57 1.18 -13.48
N TYR A 75 6.39 -0.12 -13.25
CA TYR A 75 6.34 -1.13 -14.31
C TYR A 75 4.96 -1.24 -14.98
N VAL A 76 3.96 -0.50 -14.48
CA VAL A 76 2.60 -0.53 -15.01
C VAL A 76 2.36 0.74 -15.80
N GLU A 77 2.51 0.64 -17.12
CA GLU A 77 2.30 1.74 -18.06
C GLU A 77 0.86 1.78 -18.62
N GLU A 78 0.12 0.69 -18.47
CA GLU A 78 -1.22 0.53 -19.05
C GLU A 78 -2.29 0.29 -17.98
N PRO A 79 -3.59 0.56 -18.31
CA PRO A 79 -4.70 0.23 -17.43
C PRO A 79 -4.73 -1.27 -17.09
N ILE A 80 -4.88 -1.60 -15.81
CA ILE A 80 -5.03 -2.99 -15.37
C ILE A 80 -6.49 -3.41 -15.55
N TYR A 81 -6.75 -4.40 -16.40
CA TYR A 81 -8.12 -4.83 -16.74
C TYR A 81 -9.04 -3.66 -17.15
N SER A 82 -8.51 -2.66 -17.87
CA SER A 82 -9.22 -1.43 -18.26
C SER A 82 -9.62 -0.52 -17.09
N LEU A 83 -9.17 -0.80 -15.85
CA LEU A 83 -9.40 0.05 -14.69
C LEU A 83 -8.52 1.30 -14.75
N ARG A 84 -9.08 2.43 -14.36
CA ARG A 84 -8.34 3.69 -14.24
C ARG A 84 -7.31 3.60 -13.12
N CYS A 85 -6.04 3.57 -13.48
CA CYS A 85 -4.91 3.57 -12.54
C CYS A 85 -4.37 4.98 -12.36
N VAL A 86 -4.07 5.35 -11.10
CA VAL A 86 -3.49 6.64 -10.73
C VAL A 86 -2.29 6.38 -9.83
N SER A 87 -1.11 6.86 -10.24
CA SER A 87 0.10 6.76 -9.42
C SER A 87 0.06 7.78 -8.28
N VAL A 88 0.46 7.34 -7.09
CA VAL A 88 0.55 8.15 -5.87
C VAL A 88 1.95 8.00 -5.28
N PRO A 89 2.60 9.11 -4.86
CA PRO A 89 3.89 9.02 -4.21
C PRO A 89 3.83 8.13 -2.96
N GLU A 90 4.86 7.28 -2.77
CA GLU A 90 4.89 6.30 -1.68
C GLU A 90 4.83 6.97 -0.31
N PHE A 91 5.60 8.04 -0.12
CA PHE A 91 5.64 8.72 1.17
C PHE A 91 4.33 9.44 1.52
N ASP A 92 3.61 9.93 0.50
CA ASP A 92 2.27 10.51 0.69
C ASP A 92 1.30 9.42 1.14
N SER A 93 1.34 8.26 0.50
CA SER A 93 0.48 7.12 0.84
C SER A 93 0.74 6.63 2.27
N VAL A 94 2.02 6.51 2.66
CA VAL A 94 2.42 6.08 4.01
C VAL A 94 2.02 7.12 5.06
N GLY A 95 2.32 8.40 4.82
CA GLY A 95 2.02 9.47 5.78
C GLY A 95 0.52 9.65 6.00
N ILE A 96 -0.26 9.73 4.91
CA ILE A 96 -1.74 9.85 4.97
C ILE A 96 -2.34 8.60 5.61
N GLY A 97 -1.86 7.40 5.25
CA GLY A 97 -2.30 6.14 5.84
C GLY A 97 -2.04 6.08 7.33
N GLY A 98 -0.88 6.54 7.79
CA GLY A 98 -0.53 6.64 9.21
C GLY A 98 -1.47 7.56 10.00
N LEU A 99 -1.78 8.75 9.47
CA LEU A 99 -2.75 9.66 10.08
C LEU A 99 -4.18 9.06 10.09
N TYR A 100 -4.55 8.36 9.02
CA TYR A 100 -5.86 7.69 8.94
C TYR A 100 -6.01 6.62 10.01
N LEU A 101 -5.02 5.73 10.14
CA LEU A 101 -5.06 4.59 11.06
C LEU A 101 -4.94 5.01 12.52
N SER A 102 -4.14 6.03 12.83
CA SER A 102 -3.95 6.53 14.19
C SER A 102 -5.05 7.48 14.65
N GLY A 103 -5.77 8.12 13.73
CA GLY A 103 -6.72 9.19 14.03
C GLY A 103 -6.04 10.50 14.47
N LEU A 104 -4.71 10.60 14.39
CA LEU A 104 -3.97 11.80 14.77
C LEU A 104 -4.02 12.86 13.67
N GLU A 105 -3.95 14.14 14.07
CA GLU A 105 -3.85 15.26 13.14
C GLU A 105 -2.40 15.53 12.70
N GLU A 106 -1.41 15.09 13.48
CA GLU A 106 0.01 15.21 13.21
C GLU A 106 0.77 14.05 13.84
N ALA A 107 1.69 13.43 13.09
CA ALA A 107 2.48 12.29 13.56
C ALA A 107 3.80 12.15 12.81
N ILE A 108 4.77 11.50 13.46
CA ILE A 108 5.90 10.87 12.79
C ILE A 108 5.50 9.44 12.47
N VAL A 109 5.44 9.14 11.17
CA VAL A 109 5.11 7.80 10.67
C VAL A 109 6.40 7.10 10.27
N VAL A 110 6.64 5.93 10.86
CA VAL A 110 7.82 5.10 10.55
C VAL A 110 7.35 3.88 9.75
N SER A 111 7.78 3.79 8.51
CA SER A 111 7.51 2.65 7.63
C SER A 111 8.69 1.68 7.66
N LEU A 112 8.43 0.46 8.12
CA LEU A 112 9.41 -0.63 8.20
C LEU A 112 9.07 -1.68 7.14
N GLY A 113 9.65 -1.53 5.95
CA GLY A 113 9.54 -2.48 4.85
C GLY A 113 10.86 -3.19 4.57
N THR A 114 11.31 -3.22 3.32
CA THR A 114 12.66 -3.66 2.92
C THR A 114 13.73 -2.77 3.57
N GLY A 115 13.49 -1.47 3.60
CA GLY A 115 14.20 -0.47 4.40
C GLY A 115 13.27 0.21 5.39
N THR A 116 13.76 1.29 6.00
CA THR A 116 12.99 2.12 6.94
C THR A 116 12.89 3.55 6.39
N ALA A 117 11.68 4.10 6.39
CA ALA A 117 11.42 5.51 6.07
C ALA A 117 10.77 6.21 7.28
N ILE A 118 11.18 7.44 7.55
CA ILE A 118 10.64 8.29 8.61
C ILE A 118 9.99 9.49 7.93
N ILE A 119 8.70 9.66 8.19
CA ILE A 119 7.85 10.62 7.49
C ILE A 119 7.10 11.47 8.52
N HIS A 120 7.23 12.78 8.44
CA HIS A 120 6.38 13.70 9.17
C HIS A 120 5.11 13.93 8.36
N ALA A 121 3.97 13.66 8.96
CA ALA A 121 2.66 13.83 8.35
C ALA A 121 1.80 14.75 9.22
N LYS A 122 1.18 15.76 8.60
CA LYS A 122 0.32 16.72 9.28
C LYS A 122 -0.91 17.05 8.43
N ARG A 123 -2.09 16.94 9.02
CA ARG A 123 -3.35 17.37 8.41
C ARG A 123 -3.44 18.91 8.44
N ILE A 124 -3.55 19.51 7.27
CA ILE A 124 -3.70 20.99 7.15
C ILE A 124 -5.18 21.35 7.07
N THR A 125 -5.92 20.65 6.23
CA THR A 125 -7.36 20.78 6.09
C THR A 125 -7.98 19.40 5.86
N ARG A 126 -9.31 19.33 5.86
CA ARG A 126 -10.02 18.10 5.50
C ARG A 126 -9.70 17.75 4.05
N GLY A 127 -8.94 16.67 3.84
CA GLY A 127 -8.52 16.18 2.52
C GLY A 127 -7.17 16.69 2.05
N ASN A 128 -6.48 17.54 2.81
CA ASN A 128 -5.13 18.00 2.49
C ASN A 128 -4.17 17.77 3.66
N CYS A 129 -3.08 17.08 3.40
CA CYS A 129 -2.01 16.78 4.36
C CYS A 129 -0.68 17.33 3.84
N LYS A 130 0.16 17.83 4.76
CA LYS A 130 1.57 18.07 4.48
C LYS A 130 2.34 16.80 4.83
N ILE A 131 3.09 16.29 3.86
CA ILE A 131 3.92 15.10 4.01
C ILE A 131 5.37 15.50 3.76
N GLU A 132 6.25 15.14 4.68
CA GLU A 132 7.65 15.50 4.63
C GLU A 132 8.51 14.28 4.97
N TYR A 133 9.35 13.86 4.02
CA TYR A 133 10.33 12.81 4.25
C TYR A 133 11.47 13.35 5.11
N MET A 134 11.64 12.78 6.29
CA MET A 134 12.66 13.22 7.26
C MET A 134 13.97 12.45 7.13
N GLY A 135 13.95 11.32 6.45
CA GLY A 135 15.10 10.45 6.28
C GLY A 135 14.74 8.98 6.41
N GLY A 136 15.74 8.13 6.31
CA GLY A 136 15.54 6.69 6.40
C GLY A 136 16.85 5.93 6.33
N THR A 137 16.74 4.62 6.28
CA THR A 137 17.89 3.72 6.14
C THR A 137 17.51 2.51 5.30
N GLY A 138 18.50 1.91 4.62
CA GLY A 138 18.33 0.62 3.92
C GLY A 138 18.14 -0.57 4.86
N VAL A 139 18.24 -0.37 6.19
CA VAL A 139 17.99 -1.41 7.18
C VAL A 139 16.50 -1.50 7.46
N GLY A 140 15.92 -2.65 7.25
CA GLY A 140 14.51 -2.95 7.50
C GLY A 140 14.28 -4.43 7.73
N GLY A 141 13.05 -4.89 7.58
CA GLY A 141 12.68 -6.29 7.76
C GLY A 141 13.48 -7.26 6.89
N GLY A 142 13.77 -6.87 5.64
CA GLY A 142 14.62 -7.67 4.75
C GLY A 142 16.04 -7.88 5.29
N THR A 143 16.62 -6.87 5.92
CA THR A 143 17.95 -6.97 6.57
C THR A 143 17.90 -7.91 7.76
N LEU A 144 16.85 -7.80 8.59
CA LEU A 144 16.67 -8.68 9.75
C LEU A 144 16.55 -10.14 9.32
N ILE A 145 15.69 -10.43 8.34
CA ILE A 145 15.52 -11.79 7.79
C ILE A 145 16.84 -12.31 7.21
N GLY A 146 17.52 -11.47 6.41
CA GLY A 146 18.79 -11.86 5.79
C GLY A 146 19.89 -12.16 6.80
N LEU A 147 19.99 -11.38 7.87
CA LEU A 147 20.95 -11.62 8.96
C LEU A 147 20.56 -12.85 9.79
N SER A 148 19.29 -13.02 10.12
CA SER A 148 18.79 -14.19 10.84
C SER A 148 19.09 -15.48 10.07
N LYS A 149 18.84 -15.47 8.76
CA LYS A 149 19.18 -16.61 7.90
C LYS A 149 20.67 -16.90 7.87
N LYS A 150 21.50 -15.87 7.72
CA LYS A 150 22.96 -16.03 7.62
C LYS A 150 23.61 -16.42 8.95
N MET A 151 23.13 -15.91 10.07
CA MET A 151 23.75 -16.09 11.37
C MET A 151 23.16 -17.24 12.17
N LEU A 152 21.86 -17.50 12.03
CA LEU A 152 21.10 -18.44 12.85
C LEU A 152 20.45 -19.59 12.03
N GLY A 153 20.49 -19.51 10.71
CA GLY A 153 19.80 -20.47 9.85
C GLY A 153 18.26 -20.32 9.87
N ILE A 154 17.73 -19.21 10.40
CA ILE A 154 16.29 -18.94 10.53
C ILE A 154 15.86 -18.04 9.37
N ASP A 155 14.91 -18.50 8.55
CA ASP A 155 14.38 -17.74 7.40
C ASP A 155 12.88 -17.45 7.48
N THR A 156 12.25 -17.80 8.58
CA THR A 156 10.84 -17.51 8.87
C THR A 156 10.69 -16.55 10.04
N VAL A 157 9.63 -15.75 10.02
CA VAL A 157 9.26 -14.82 11.08
C VAL A 157 8.10 -15.38 11.92
N GLU A 158 7.71 -16.61 11.66
CA GLU A 158 6.66 -17.33 12.38
C GLU A 158 7.21 -17.88 13.70
N HIS A 159 6.62 -17.44 14.78
CA HIS A 159 6.85 -17.92 16.13
C HIS A 159 5.57 -18.52 16.68
#